data_10ba5701b8c4a52e4127f247688fe0c7
#
_entry.id   10ba5701b8c4a52e4127f247688fe0c7
#
_cell.length_a   1.000
_cell.length_b   1.000
_cell.length_c   1.000
_cell.angle_alpha   90.00
_cell.angle_beta   90.00
_cell.angle_gamma   90.00
#
_symmetry.space_group_name_H-M   'P 1'
#
loop_
_entity.id
_entity.type
_entity.pdbx_description
1 polymer ?
#
loop_
_entity_poly.entity_id
_entity_poly.type
_entity_poly.pdbx_seq_one_letter_code
_entity_poly.pdbx_strand_id
1 'polypeptide(L)'
;MWGLRSSRTVVLLAAAATFVIVGVLPLVDMLAAIVRPSTGAAALRTALLDSRQLSLLSTTMIVGLGTATLATLIGAPLGFVLARIALPYKAALRIALAAPAVLPPYVVALALIAAAGSGAFTAGGAIVVLTVVFYPLTMLATEAGVRRVDPRLEDAGLLVATPARVLRRITWPLVLPTVTSAALVIFVLAISEFSVPGLLRVRVFTTEVFTAFAALYDFGLATVLSLPLLIVSIGVAACAAIVLEDRLVTTRRSVGGVPGDAFDAWRPAAAVAVGVVIAAMLIVPVTVLVGEAARSTAVSVLIWNSRRAVVNSLTLAMVGATAATLLAACLGYARARATATAGSALDALWVVLFAVPSTVVGIGLIGTWNRTGVFGVLYGTPAMLVLAYLARLVPVCALAIGATIRTVPESHEEAAATAGAGWMRTMTQIVLPQVRSGLLAAWVVAFILAFGEVGTSILVAPPGESTLPIRVYTLIANAPPGDAAALAVVQTVVILCPLALLGIASTHRRPR
;
A
#
# COMPACT_ATOMS: atom_id res chain seq x y z
N MET A 1 -27.39 32.46 0.61
CA MET A 1 -26.46 31.70 -0.27
C MET A 1 -24.96 31.88 0.04
N TRP A 2 -24.51 33.01 0.61
CA TRP A 2 -23.08 33.28 0.89
C TRP A 2 -22.47 32.40 2.02
N GLY A 3 -23.22 32.13 3.09
CA GLY A 3 -22.70 31.34 4.22
C GLY A 3 -22.52 29.84 3.97
N LEU A 4 -23.22 29.27 2.96
CA LEU A 4 -23.15 27.85 2.63
C LEU A 4 -21.89 27.49 1.80
N ARG A 5 -21.42 28.42 0.96
CA ARG A 5 -20.15 28.27 0.24
C ARG A 5 -18.93 28.43 1.13
N SER A 6 -19.05 29.23 2.22
CA SER A 6 -17.92 29.48 3.13
C SER A 6 -17.50 28.24 3.90
N SER A 7 -18.44 27.48 4.50
CA SER A 7 -18.08 26.31 5.32
C SER A 7 -17.44 25.18 4.51
N ARG A 8 -17.95 24.87 3.31
CA ARG A 8 -17.33 23.90 2.39
C ARG A 8 -15.90 24.29 2.05
N THR A 9 -15.72 25.54 1.60
CA THR A 9 -14.43 26.05 1.17
C THR A 9 -13.42 26.06 2.33
N VAL A 10 -13.82 26.50 3.52
CA VAL A 10 -12.96 26.53 4.71
C VAL A 10 -12.49 25.12 5.08
N VAL A 11 -13.39 24.14 5.17
CA VAL A 11 -13.03 22.76 5.56
C VAL A 11 -12.10 22.12 4.53
N LEU A 12 -12.39 22.27 3.23
CA LEU A 12 -11.56 21.69 2.17
C LEU A 12 -10.19 22.36 2.09
N LEU A 13 -10.11 23.68 2.25
CA LEU A 13 -8.83 24.40 2.28
C LEU A 13 -8.02 24.04 3.53
N ALA A 14 -8.65 23.91 4.69
CA ALA A 14 -7.96 23.48 5.91
C ALA A 14 -7.40 22.05 5.74
N ALA A 15 -8.17 21.12 5.17
CA ALA A 15 -7.71 19.78 4.90
C ALA A 15 -6.55 19.76 3.89
N ALA A 16 -6.65 20.53 2.81
CA ALA A 16 -5.59 20.65 1.81
C ALA A 16 -4.32 21.26 2.41
N ALA A 17 -4.44 22.36 3.18
CA ALA A 17 -3.31 22.99 3.86
C ALA A 17 -2.63 22.04 4.85
N THR A 18 -3.40 21.31 5.66
CA THR A 18 -2.86 20.31 6.57
C THR A 18 -2.06 19.24 5.81
N PHE A 19 -2.61 18.72 4.72
CA PHE A 19 -1.92 17.70 3.95
C PHE A 19 -0.68 18.26 3.22
N VAL A 20 -0.74 19.47 2.70
CA VAL A 20 0.42 20.14 2.08
C VAL A 20 1.55 20.29 3.11
N ILE A 21 1.25 20.73 4.33
CA ILE A 21 2.26 20.89 5.39
C ILE A 21 2.86 19.55 5.81
N VAL A 22 2.05 18.49 5.90
CA VAL A 22 2.51 17.19 6.42
C VAL A 22 3.10 16.28 5.34
N GLY A 23 2.52 16.27 4.13
CA GLY A 23 2.88 15.32 3.09
C GLY A 23 3.70 15.91 1.94
N VAL A 24 3.46 17.18 1.56
CA VAL A 24 4.11 17.81 0.41
C VAL A 24 5.32 18.63 0.81
N LEU A 25 5.17 19.49 1.82
CA LEU A 25 6.25 20.39 2.28
C LEU A 25 7.54 19.64 2.64
N PRO A 26 7.52 18.47 3.33
CA PRO A 26 8.74 17.71 3.60
C PRO A 26 9.50 17.29 2.33
N LEU A 27 8.80 16.93 1.28
CA LEU A 27 9.42 16.56 0.00
C LEU A 27 9.99 17.79 -0.71
N VAL A 28 9.25 18.91 -0.69
CA VAL A 28 9.73 20.18 -1.27
C VAL A 28 10.96 20.71 -0.55
N ASP A 29 10.96 20.68 0.79
CA ASP A 29 12.12 21.08 1.60
C ASP A 29 13.34 20.20 1.34
N MET A 30 13.12 18.87 1.22
CA MET A 30 14.19 17.94 0.88
C MET A 30 14.78 18.26 -0.52
N LEU A 31 13.93 18.50 -1.52
CA LEU A 31 14.38 18.86 -2.86
C LEU A 31 15.08 20.24 -2.87
N ALA A 32 14.58 21.22 -2.14
CA ALA A 32 15.20 22.52 -1.99
C ALA A 32 16.59 22.45 -1.32
N ALA A 33 16.78 21.52 -0.38
CA ALA A 33 18.07 21.31 0.26
C ALA A 33 19.17 20.84 -0.72
N ILE A 34 18.81 20.14 -1.79
CA ILE A 34 19.74 19.66 -2.81
C ILE A 34 20.28 20.80 -3.67
N VAL A 35 19.43 21.81 -3.93
CA VAL A 35 19.78 22.97 -4.78
C VAL A 35 20.68 23.97 -4.01
N ARG A 36 20.82 23.83 -2.70
CA ARG A 36 21.67 24.73 -1.91
C ARG A 36 23.15 24.56 -2.26
N PRO A 37 23.93 25.67 -2.33
CA PRO A 37 25.35 25.64 -2.72
C PRO A 37 26.23 24.72 -1.87
N SER A 38 25.84 24.43 -0.63
CA SER A 38 26.57 23.55 0.30
C SER A 38 26.54 22.06 -0.08
N THR A 39 25.55 21.65 -0.89
CA THR A 39 25.39 20.23 -1.31
C THR A 39 26.02 19.95 -2.68
N GLY A 40 26.42 20.95 -3.39
CA GLY A 40 27.26 21.03 -4.60
C GLY A 40 26.97 20.03 -5.75
N ALA A 41 27.12 20.52 -6.98
CA ALA A 41 27.04 19.70 -8.21
C ALA A 41 28.02 18.51 -8.21
N ALA A 42 29.14 18.59 -7.46
CA ALA A 42 30.10 17.51 -7.29
C ALA A 42 29.51 16.33 -6.48
N ALA A 43 28.84 16.60 -5.35
CA ALA A 43 28.17 15.58 -4.56
C ALA A 43 27.05 14.88 -5.34
N LEU A 44 26.29 15.66 -6.11
CA LEU A 44 25.24 15.12 -6.99
C LEU A 44 25.83 14.21 -8.09
N ARG A 45 26.94 14.62 -8.71
CA ARG A 45 27.62 13.84 -9.73
C ARG A 45 28.19 12.53 -9.16
N THR A 46 28.80 12.57 -8.00
CA THR A 46 29.33 11.38 -7.31
C THR A 46 28.19 10.44 -6.91
N ALA A 47 27.08 10.96 -6.39
CA ALA A 47 25.94 10.16 -5.97
C ALA A 47 25.16 9.53 -7.15
N LEU A 48 25.30 10.06 -8.37
CA LEU A 48 24.57 9.55 -9.54
C LEU A 48 25.42 8.73 -10.49
N LEU A 49 26.74 8.98 -10.56
CA LEU A 49 27.63 8.42 -11.58
C LEU A 49 28.74 7.50 -11.03
N ASP A 50 28.82 7.30 -9.72
CA ASP A 50 29.77 6.35 -9.13
C ASP A 50 29.36 4.91 -9.50
N SER A 51 30.34 4.08 -9.84
CA SER A 51 30.16 2.66 -10.16
C SER A 51 29.42 1.88 -9.06
N ARG A 52 29.66 2.26 -7.78
CA ARG A 52 28.93 1.72 -6.63
C ARG A 52 27.45 2.07 -6.69
N GLN A 53 27.11 3.30 -7.01
CA GLN A 53 25.71 3.75 -7.09
C GLN A 53 24.97 3.09 -8.25
N LEU A 54 25.63 2.89 -9.38
CA LEU A 54 25.08 2.15 -10.52
C LEU A 54 24.80 0.68 -10.16
N SER A 55 25.68 0.03 -9.37
CA SER A 55 25.44 -1.33 -8.89
C SER A 55 24.27 -1.42 -7.93
N LEU A 56 24.08 -0.42 -7.05
CA LEU A 56 22.92 -0.32 -6.17
C LEU A 56 21.63 -0.11 -6.95
N LEU A 57 21.65 0.74 -7.98
CA LEU A 57 20.51 0.97 -8.84
C LEU A 57 20.15 -0.31 -9.59
N SER A 58 21.12 -1.02 -10.16
CA SER A 58 20.87 -2.28 -10.86
C SER A 58 20.24 -3.33 -9.94
N THR A 59 20.76 -3.50 -8.72
CA THR A 59 20.20 -4.43 -7.73
C THR A 59 18.77 -4.02 -7.34
N THR A 60 18.52 -2.72 -7.12
CA THR A 60 17.19 -2.19 -6.83
C THR A 60 16.22 -2.48 -7.98
N MET A 61 16.66 -2.28 -9.23
CA MET A 61 15.86 -2.58 -10.42
C MET A 61 15.59 -4.09 -10.56
N ILE A 62 16.57 -4.94 -10.32
CA ILE A 62 16.42 -6.40 -10.36
C ILE A 62 15.38 -6.86 -9.32
N VAL A 63 15.46 -6.37 -8.09
CA VAL A 63 14.50 -6.70 -7.04
C VAL A 63 13.10 -6.18 -7.42
N GLY A 64 12.98 -4.93 -7.87
CA GLY A 64 11.71 -4.35 -8.27
C GLY A 64 11.06 -5.06 -9.45
N LEU A 65 11.80 -5.24 -10.56
CA LEU A 65 11.30 -5.90 -11.78
C LEU A 65 11.01 -7.39 -11.53
N GLY A 66 11.91 -8.09 -10.82
CA GLY A 66 11.71 -9.50 -10.45
C GLY A 66 10.45 -9.70 -9.64
N THR A 67 10.23 -8.86 -8.62
CA THR A 67 9.01 -8.89 -7.80
C THR A 67 7.76 -8.58 -8.64
N ALA A 68 7.75 -7.50 -9.42
CA ALA A 68 6.60 -7.11 -10.23
C ALA A 68 6.24 -8.19 -11.25
N THR A 69 7.25 -8.80 -11.87
CA THR A 69 7.07 -9.88 -12.86
C THR A 69 6.49 -11.13 -12.20
N LEU A 70 7.11 -11.64 -11.13
CA LEU A 70 6.63 -12.86 -10.45
C LEU A 70 5.26 -12.65 -9.80
N ALA A 71 5.03 -11.51 -9.15
CA ALA A 71 3.73 -11.18 -8.56
C ALA A 71 2.62 -11.11 -9.63
N THR A 72 2.95 -10.60 -10.82
CA THR A 72 2.00 -10.54 -11.94
C THR A 72 1.75 -11.92 -12.54
N LEU A 73 2.79 -12.72 -12.74
CA LEU A 73 2.67 -14.09 -13.26
C LEU A 73 1.83 -15.00 -12.37
N ILE A 74 1.89 -14.79 -11.05
CA ILE A 74 1.07 -15.55 -10.07
C ILE A 74 -0.31 -14.90 -9.93
N GLY A 75 -0.37 -13.59 -9.74
CA GLY A 75 -1.60 -12.88 -9.39
C GLY A 75 -2.60 -12.78 -10.54
N ALA A 76 -2.15 -12.51 -11.78
CA ALA A 76 -3.06 -12.29 -12.87
C ALA A 76 -3.87 -13.54 -13.27
N PRO A 77 -3.29 -14.76 -13.36
CA PRO A 77 -4.08 -15.97 -13.57
C PRO A 77 -5.07 -16.25 -12.45
N LEU A 78 -4.67 -16.03 -11.19
CA LEU A 78 -5.56 -16.21 -10.02
C LEU A 78 -6.73 -15.22 -10.04
N GLY A 79 -6.49 -13.96 -10.44
CA GLY A 79 -7.55 -12.96 -10.60
C GLY A 79 -8.56 -13.36 -11.68
N PHE A 80 -8.11 -13.92 -12.80
CA PHE A 80 -8.98 -14.48 -13.83
C PHE A 80 -9.79 -15.66 -13.28
N VAL A 81 -9.15 -16.61 -12.59
CA VAL A 81 -9.82 -17.76 -11.94
C VAL A 81 -10.93 -17.28 -11.00
N LEU A 82 -10.62 -16.32 -10.13
CA LEU A 82 -11.59 -15.74 -9.21
C LEU A 82 -12.72 -14.96 -9.92
N ALA A 83 -12.49 -14.44 -11.11
CA ALA A 83 -13.52 -13.72 -11.86
C ALA A 83 -14.47 -14.67 -12.60
N ARG A 84 -13.94 -15.69 -13.29
CA ARG A 84 -14.67 -16.48 -14.29
C ARG A 84 -14.96 -17.93 -13.91
N ILE A 85 -14.17 -18.55 -13.03
CA ILE A 85 -14.33 -19.97 -12.69
C ILE A 85 -15.19 -20.11 -11.43
N ALA A 86 -16.18 -21.00 -11.47
CA ALA A 86 -17.03 -21.31 -10.32
C ALA A 86 -16.31 -22.27 -9.36
N LEU A 87 -15.61 -21.74 -8.36
CA LEU A 87 -14.96 -22.52 -7.30
C LEU A 87 -15.87 -22.64 -6.06
N PRO A 88 -15.86 -23.77 -5.35
CA PRO A 88 -16.53 -23.89 -4.05
C PRO A 88 -15.86 -22.93 -3.04
N TYR A 89 -16.66 -22.39 -2.13
CA TYR A 89 -16.17 -21.46 -1.09
C TYR A 89 -15.36 -20.26 -1.63
N LYS A 90 -15.69 -19.76 -2.82
CA LYS A 90 -14.94 -18.71 -3.55
C LYS A 90 -14.61 -17.48 -2.69
N ALA A 91 -15.53 -17.06 -1.80
CA ALA A 91 -15.28 -15.92 -0.91
C ALA A 91 -14.16 -16.21 0.10
N ALA A 92 -14.13 -17.43 0.68
CA ALA A 92 -13.07 -17.84 1.60
C ALA A 92 -11.72 -17.99 0.89
N LEU A 93 -11.71 -18.59 -0.31
CA LEU A 93 -10.50 -18.70 -1.13
C LEU A 93 -9.93 -17.33 -1.50
N ARG A 94 -10.79 -16.37 -1.86
CA ARG A 94 -10.39 -14.99 -2.15
C ARG A 94 -9.73 -14.32 -0.94
N ILE A 95 -10.30 -14.50 0.26
CA ILE A 95 -9.73 -13.97 1.51
C ILE A 95 -8.38 -14.64 1.78
N ALA A 96 -8.28 -15.96 1.68
CA ALA A 96 -7.03 -16.69 1.91
C ALA A 96 -5.93 -16.27 0.92
N LEU A 97 -6.26 -16.09 -0.37
CA LEU A 97 -5.32 -15.61 -1.37
C LEU A 97 -4.92 -14.14 -1.17
N ALA A 98 -5.79 -13.31 -0.59
CA ALA A 98 -5.50 -11.91 -0.30
C ALA A 98 -4.76 -11.70 1.02
N ALA A 99 -4.81 -12.67 1.94
CA ALA A 99 -4.24 -12.57 3.28
C ALA A 99 -2.73 -12.23 3.31
N PRO A 100 -1.87 -12.74 2.42
CA PRO A 100 -0.45 -12.35 2.41
C PRO A 100 -0.20 -10.86 2.22
N ALA A 101 -1.07 -10.13 1.52
CA ALA A 101 -0.92 -8.66 1.34
C ALA A 101 -1.06 -7.86 2.64
N VAL A 102 -1.58 -8.47 3.67
CA VAL A 102 -1.81 -7.84 4.99
C VAL A 102 -0.64 -8.10 5.92
N LEU A 103 0.15 -9.13 5.64
CA LEU A 103 1.35 -9.43 6.42
C LEU A 103 2.43 -8.39 6.16
N PRO A 104 3.05 -7.81 7.21
CA PRO A 104 4.20 -6.96 7.02
C PRO A 104 5.32 -7.71 6.28
N PRO A 105 5.97 -7.10 5.28
CA PRO A 105 6.98 -7.80 4.46
C PRO A 105 8.12 -8.43 5.28
N TYR A 106 8.57 -7.76 6.34
CA TYR A 106 9.63 -8.27 7.23
C TYR A 106 9.22 -9.52 8.03
N VAL A 107 7.93 -9.73 8.28
CA VAL A 107 7.42 -10.95 8.94
C VAL A 107 7.57 -12.14 7.99
N VAL A 108 7.27 -11.95 6.72
CA VAL A 108 7.48 -12.97 5.68
C VAL A 108 8.97 -13.22 5.46
N ALA A 109 9.81 -12.16 5.52
CA ALA A 109 11.26 -12.30 5.46
C ALA A 109 11.81 -13.15 6.62
N LEU A 110 11.30 -12.95 7.84
CA LEU A 110 11.67 -13.75 9.01
C LEU A 110 11.30 -15.23 8.80
N ALA A 111 10.12 -15.52 8.28
CA ALA A 111 9.73 -16.88 7.93
C ALA A 111 10.67 -17.50 6.88
N LEU A 112 11.09 -16.74 5.87
CA LEU A 112 12.05 -17.22 4.87
C LEU A 112 13.43 -17.48 5.49
N ILE A 113 13.92 -16.60 6.37
CA ILE A 113 15.19 -16.78 7.09
C ILE A 113 15.13 -18.06 7.93
N ALA A 114 14.02 -18.30 8.66
CA ALA A 114 13.83 -19.50 9.45
C ALA A 114 13.79 -20.79 8.61
N ALA A 115 13.20 -20.72 7.39
CA ALA A 115 13.07 -21.88 6.51
C ALA A 115 14.35 -22.18 5.71
N ALA A 116 15.03 -21.16 5.18
CA ALA A 116 16.13 -21.29 4.22
C ALA A 116 17.52 -20.95 4.81
N GLY A 117 17.57 -20.47 6.04
CA GLY A 117 18.85 -20.10 6.70
C GLY A 117 19.66 -19.10 5.86
N SER A 118 20.92 -19.44 5.59
CA SER A 118 21.83 -18.59 4.80
C SER A 118 21.39 -18.38 3.35
N GLY A 119 20.60 -19.29 2.78
CA GLY A 119 20.07 -19.17 1.42
C GLY A 119 19.06 -18.02 1.24
N ALA A 120 18.49 -17.52 2.34
CA ALA A 120 17.58 -16.37 2.31
C ALA A 120 18.29 -15.04 1.99
N PHE A 121 19.59 -14.88 2.33
CA PHE A 121 20.33 -13.64 2.24
C PHE A 121 20.80 -13.32 0.81
N THR A 122 19.85 -13.21 -0.10
CA THR A 122 20.08 -12.96 -1.54
C THR A 122 19.01 -12.01 -2.11
N ALA A 123 19.33 -11.38 -3.25
CA ALA A 123 18.32 -10.63 -4.00
C ALA A 123 17.13 -11.52 -4.42
N GLY A 124 17.37 -12.80 -4.72
CA GLY A 124 16.33 -13.78 -4.98
C GLY A 124 15.41 -13.99 -3.78
N GLY A 125 15.97 -14.08 -2.56
CA GLY A 125 15.19 -14.13 -1.33
C GLY A 125 14.30 -12.90 -1.14
N ALA A 126 14.83 -11.71 -1.40
CA ALA A 126 14.05 -10.48 -1.36
C ALA A 126 12.88 -10.49 -2.36
N ILE A 127 13.16 -10.91 -3.61
CA ILE A 127 12.13 -11.06 -4.65
C ILE A 127 11.02 -12.03 -4.22
N VAL A 128 11.38 -13.18 -3.67
CA VAL A 128 10.40 -14.19 -3.19
C VAL A 128 9.52 -13.60 -2.10
N VAL A 129 10.10 -12.99 -1.06
CA VAL A 129 9.34 -12.37 0.05
C VAL A 129 8.38 -11.31 -0.46
N LEU A 130 8.87 -10.38 -1.29
CA LEU A 130 8.04 -9.29 -1.81
C LEU A 130 6.97 -9.81 -2.78
N THR A 131 7.27 -10.88 -3.52
CA THR A 131 6.28 -11.56 -4.38
C THR A 131 5.13 -12.13 -3.54
N VAL A 132 5.42 -12.81 -2.42
CA VAL A 132 4.41 -13.34 -1.49
C VAL A 132 3.48 -12.24 -1.01
N VAL A 133 4.02 -11.08 -0.66
CA VAL A 133 3.23 -9.95 -0.13
C VAL A 133 2.45 -9.23 -1.22
N PHE A 134 3.00 -9.08 -2.42
CA PHE A 134 2.43 -8.18 -3.43
C PHE A 134 1.62 -8.87 -4.54
N TYR A 135 1.73 -10.20 -4.76
CA TYR A 135 0.91 -10.86 -5.79
C TYR A 135 -0.60 -10.66 -5.62
N PRO A 136 -1.16 -10.53 -4.39
CA PRO A 136 -2.59 -10.30 -4.23
C PRO A 136 -3.07 -8.98 -4.83
N LEU A 137 -2.19 -7.98 -4.97
CA LEU A 137 -2.54 -6.70 -5.61
C LEU A 137 -2.87 -6.91 -7.08
N THR A 138 -2.01 -7.62 -7.83
CA THR A 138 -2.29 -7.96 -9.23
C THR A 138 -3.49 -8.89 -9.35
N MET A 139 -3.64 -9.84 -8.44
CA MET A 139 -4.79 -10.75 -8.39
C MET A 139 -6.12 -9.98 -8.28
N LEU A 140 -6.23 -9.08 -7.29
CA LEU A 140 -7.45 -8.29 -7.07
C LEU A 140 -7.70 -7.30 -8.20
N ALA A 141 -6.66 -6.66 -8.74
CA ALA A 141 -6.76 -5.77 -9.90
C ALA A 141 -7.25 -6.52 -11.14
N THR A 142 -6.69 -7.70 -11.41
CA THR A 142 -7.12 -8.55 -12.53
C THR A 142 -8.54 -9.04 -12.34
N GLU A 143 -8.92 -9.51 -11.15
CA GLU A 143 -10.30 -9.90 -10.85
C GLU A 143 -11.28 -8.76 -11.14
N ALA A 144 -10.95 -7.54 -10.66
CA ALA A 144 -11.78 -6.36 -10.89
C ALA A 144 -11.83 -5.97 -12.37
N GLY A 145 -10.71 -6.07 -13.09
CA GLY A 145 -10.62 -5.81 -14.52
C GLY A 145 -11.47 -6.79 -15.35
N VAL A 146 -11.30 -8.09 -15.09
CA VAL A 146 -12.07 -9.14 -15.79
C VAL A 146 -13.59 -9.01 -15.54
N ARG A 147 -13.99 -8.65 -14.32
CA ARG A 147 -15.41 -8.43 -13.99
C ARG A 147 -16.04 -7.23 -14.70
N ARG A 148 -15.24 -6.30 -15.23
CA ARG A 148 -15.70 -5.14 -16.01
C ARG A 148 -15.84 -5.44 -17.50
N VAL A 149 -15.24 -6.53 -18.00
CA VAL A 149 -15.42 -6.96 -19.40
C VAL A 149 -16.85 -7.37 -19.61
N ASP A 150 -17.49 -6.82 -20.67
CA ASP A 150 -18.86 -7.16 -21.02
C ASP A 150 -18.97 -8.66 -21.40
N PRO A 151 -19.76 -9.46 -20.65
CA PRO A 151 -19.93 -10.88 -20.93
C PRO A 151 -20.38 -11.17 -22.35
N ARG A 152 -21.16 -10.27 -22.98
CA ARG A 152 -21.65 -10.43 -24.34
C ARG A 152 -20.51 -10.52 -25.38
N LEU A 153 -19.37 -9.86 -25.12
CA LEU A 153 -18.20 -9.96 -26.00
C LEU A 153 -17.55 -11.35 -25.90
N GLU A 154 -17.52 -11.93 -24.70
CA GLU A 154 -17.01 -13.28 -24.48
C GLU A 154 -17.97 -14.32 -25.05
N ASP A 155 -19.29 -14.17 -24.81
CA ASP A 155 -20.33 -15.08 -25.35
C ASP A 155 -20.33 -15.09 -26.89
N ALA A 156 -20.26 -13.93 -27.54
CA ALA A 156 -20.16 -13.83 -29.00
C ALA A 156 -18.86 -14.50 -29.51
N GLY A 157 -17.75 -14.34 -28.82
CA GLY A 157 -16.49 -15.00 -29.13
C GLY A 157 -16.58 -16.52 -29.01
N LEU A 158 -17.29 -17.03 -28.00
CA LEU A 158 -17.46 -18.46 -27.72
C LEU A 158 -18.33 -19.18 -28.78
N LEU A 159 -19.14 -18.44 -29.54
CA LEU A 159 -19.87 -19.03 -30.67
C LEU A 159 -18.96 -19.47 -31.83
N VAL A 160 -17.77 -18.84 -31.95
CA VAL A 160 -16.87 -19.06 -33.10
C VAL A 160 -15.45 -19.46 -32.73
N ALA A 161 -15.11 -19.51 -31.43
CA ALA A 161 -13.78 -19.78 -30.95
C ALA A 161 -13.76 -20.56 -29.62
N THR A 162 -12.66 -21.23 -29.36
CA THR A 162 -12.43 -21.94 -28.09
C THR A 162 -12.23 -20.96 -26.92
N PRO A 163 -12.57 -21.36 -25.67
CA PRO A 163 -12.40 -20.51 -24.48
C PRO A 163 -11.00 -19.90 -24.33
N ALA A 164 -9.94 -20.67 -24.65
CA ALA A 164 -8.56 -20.20 -24.62
C ALA A 164 -8.30 -19.09 -25.65
N ARG A 165 -8.93 -19.16 -26.83
CA ARG A 165 -8.81 -18.14 -27.88
C ARG A 165 -9.58 -16.88 -27.51
N VAL A 166 -10.76 -17.01 -26.92
CA VAL A 166 -11.55 -15.89 -26.37
C VAL A 166 -10.77 -15.18 -25.27
N LEU A 167 -10.24 -15.92 -24.30
CA LEU A 167 -9.40 -15.36 -23.26
C LEU A 167 -8.23 -14.56 -23.85
N ARG A 168 -7.47 -15.14 -24.79
CA ARG A 168 -6.26 -14.51 -25.33
C ARG A 168 -6.55 -13.31 -26.23
N ARG A 169 -7.66 -13.32 -27.00
CA ARG A 169 -7.95 -12.31 -28.03
C ARG A 169 -8.96 -11.25 -27.62
N ILE A 170 -9.79 -11.53 -26.60
CA ILE A 170 -10.84 -10.61 -26.15
C ILE A 170 -10.57 -10.18 -24.71
N THR A 171 -10.62 -11.12 -23.75
CA THR A 171 -10.55 -10.79 -22.33
C THR A 171 -9.20 -10.20 -21.94
N TRP A 172 -8.10 -10.88 -22.32
CA TRP A 172 -6.75 -10.47 -21.93
C TRP A 172 -6.35 -9.09 -22.45
N PRO A 173 -6.54 -8.71 -23.73
CA PRO A 173 -6.21 -7.37 -24.21
C PRO A 173 -7.00 -6.26 -23.54
N LEU A 174 -8.25 -6.52 -23.14
CA LEU A 174 -9.09 -5.55 -22.42
C LEU A 174 -8.66 -5.36 -20.97
N VAL A 175 -8.12 -6.39 -20.34
CA VAL A 175 -7.69 -6.38 -18.94
C VAL A 175 -6.22 -5.98 -18.79
N LEU A 176 -5.41 -6.15 -19.84
CA LEU A 176 -3.97 -5.90 -19.82
C LEU A 176 -3.58 -4.52 -19.27
N PRO A 177 -4.24 -3.40 -19.58
CA PRO A 177 -3.90 -2.11 -19.00
C PRO A 177 -4.03 -2.09 -17.47
N THR A 178 -5.06 -2.74 -16.93
CA THR A 178 -5.26 -2.84 -15.47
C THR A 178 -4.16 -3.70 -14.83
N VAL A 179 -3.78 -4.81 -15.46
CA VAL A 179 -2.70 -5.69 -15.00
C VAL A 179 -1.36 -4.96 -15.05
N THR A 180 -1.08 -4.24 -16.14
CA THR A 180 0.17 -3.46 -16.29
C THR A 180 0.25 -2.36 -15.24
N SER A 181 -0.84 -1.62 -15.00
CA SER A 181 -0.87 -0.59 -13.95
C SER A 181 -0.61 -1.20 -12.55
N ALA A 182 -1.20 -2.35 -12.25
CA ALA A 182 -0.94 -3.06 -11.00
C ALA A 182 0.52 -3.52 -10.89
N ALA A 183 1.11 -4.03 -11.97
CA ALA A 183 2.52 -4.43 -12.02
C ALA A 183 3.47 -3.23 -11.80
N LEU A 184 3.17 -2.06 -12.38
CA LEU A 184 3.93 -0.83 -12.16
C LEU A 184 3.83 -0.35 -10.70
N VAL A 185 2.65 -0.44 -10.09
CA VAL A 185 2.48 -0.13 -8.66
C VAL A 185 3.29 -1.09 -7.79
N ILE A 186 3.27 -2.40 -8.08
CA ILE A 186 4.08 -3.40 -7.36
C ILE A 186 5.57 -3.10 -7.51
N PHE A 187 6.01 -2.74 -8.70
CA PHE A 187 7.40 -2.34 -8.94
C PHE A 187 7.80 -1.18 -8.01
N VAL A 188 6.98 -0.12 -7.94
CA VAL A 188 7.24 1.04 -7.07
C VAL A 188 7.25 0.63 -5.60
N LEU A 189 6.29 -0.18 -5.15
CA LEU A 189 6.26 -0.68 -3.77
C LEU A 189 7.49 -1.51 -3.44
N ALA A 190 7.94 -2.36 -4.37
CA ALA A 190 9.11 -3.23 -4.17
C ALA A 190 10.42 -2.44 -4.08
N ILE A 191 10.64 -1.44 -4.96
CA ILE A 191 11.85 -0.60 -4.88
C ILE A 191 11.83 0.36 -3.68
N SER A 192 10.64 0.63 -3.14
CA SER A 192 10.44 1.50 -1.97
C SER A 192 10.57 0.75 -0.64
N GLU A 193 10.57 -0.57 -0.70
CA GLU A 193 10.61 -1.41 0.50
C GLU A 193 12.02 -1.41 1.10
N PHE A 194 12.08 -1.08 2.40
CA PHE A 194 13.34 -1.00 3.15
C PHE A 194 13.58 -2.25 4.00
N SER A 195 12.52 -2.75 4.65
CA SER A 195 12.69 -3.73 5.73
C SER A 195 13.19 -5.09 5.25
N VAL A 196 12.71 -5.55 4.10
CA VAL A 196 13.11 -6.85 3.53
C VAL A 196 14.56 -6.84 3.05
N PRO A 197 14.99 -5.91 2.17
CA PRO A 197 16.40 -5.83 1.80
C PRO A 197 17.31 -5.63 2.99
N GLY A 198 16.91 -4.79 3.95
CA GLY A 198 17.68 -4.56 5.18
C GLY A 198 17.91 -5.84 6.00
N LEU A 199 16.87 -6.64 6.21
CA LEU A 199 16.94 -7.91 6.93
C LEU A 199 17.72 -8.99 6.17
N LEU A 200 17.51 -9.07 4.85
CA LEU A 200 18.19 -10.05 4.00
C LEU A 200 19.58 -9.60 3.56
N ARG A 201 20.08 -8.48 4.10
CA ARG A 201 21.41 -7.91 3.81
C ARG A 201 21.64 -7.66 2.31
N VAL A 202 20.56 -7.37 1.58
CA VAL A 202 20.61 -7.01 0.16
C VAL A 202 20.87 -5.52 0.04
N ARG A 203 21.94 -5.16 -0.65
CA ARG A 203 22.28 -3.75 -0.87
C ARG A 203 21.43 -3.15 -1.97
N VAL A 204 20.52 -2.26 -1.59
CA VAL A 204 19.65 -1.49 -2.48
C VAL A 204 19.68 -0.01 -2.06
N PHE A 205 19.13 0.87 -2.88
CA PHE A 205 19.14 2.31 -2.57
C PHE A 205 18.47 2.64 -1.24
N THR A 206 17.35 2.01 -0.88
CA THR A 206 16.66 2.26 0.40
C THR A 206 17.53 1.94 1.61
N THR A 207 18.33 0.88 1.54
CA THR A 207 19.27 0.51 2.62
C THR A 207 20.45 1.45 2.68
N GLU A 208 20.95 1.96 1.54
CA GLU A 208 22.06 2.91 1.50
C GLU A 208 21.64 4.29 2.03
N VAL A 209 20.44 4.76 1.64
CA VAL A 209 19.85 5.99 2.18
C VAL A 209 19.70 5.91 3.71
N PHE A 210 19.22 4.78 4.21
CA PHE A 210 19.12 4.55 5.67
C PHE A 210 20.50 4.55 6.33
N THR A 211 21.49 3.90 5.73
CA THR A 211 22.87 3.84 6.27
C THR A 211 23.51 5.23 6.32
N ALA A 212 23.36 6.02 5.25
CA ALA A 212 23.86 7.40 5.21
C ALA A 212 23.27 8.25 6.35
N PHE A 213 21.96 8.10 6.60
CA PHE A 213 21.30 8.84 7.67
C PHE A 213 21.62 8.29 9.07
N ALA A 214 21.41 6.99 9.31
CA ALA A 214 21.39 6.39 10.66
C ALA A 214 22.79 5.96 11.14
N ALA A 215 23.70 5.58 10.24
CA ALA A 215 25.04 5.12 10.60
C ALA A 215 26.12 6.17 10.36
N LEU A 216 26.02 6.95 9.27
CA LEU A 216 27.02 7.98 8.95
C LEU A 216 26.64 9.37 9.47
N TYR A 217 25.41 9.55 9.95
CA TYR A 217 24.86 10.83 10.42
C TYR A 217 24.97 11.95 9.37
N ASP A 218 25.01 11.58 8.08
CA ASP A 218 25.10 12.51 6.97
C ASP A 218 23.73 12.69 6.29
N PHE A 219 23.00 13.71 6.76
CA PHE A 219 21.69 14.08 6.23
C PHE A 219 21.77 14.54 4.76
N GLY A 220 22.87 15.25 4.39
CA GLY A 220 23.09 15.74 3.04
C GLY A 220 23.25 14.58 2.05
N LEU A 221 24.11 13.61 2.37
CA LEU A 221 24.32 12.40 1.58
C LEU A 221 23.02 11.59 1.45
N ALA A 222 22.32 11.35 2.56
CA ALA A 222 21.04 10.63 2.54
C ALA A 222 20.01 11.30 1.63
N THR A 223 19.94 12.62 1.64
CA THR A 223 19.06 13.42 0.77
C THR A 223 19.41 13.25 -0.71
N VAL A 224 20.70 13.34 -1.05
CA VAL A 224 21.18 13.17 -2.44
C VAL A 224 20.92 11.74 -2.94
N LEU A 225 21.21 10.72 -2.12
CA LEU A 225 20.95 9.31 -2.45
C LEU A 225 19.47 8.98 -2.59
N SER A 226 18.57 9.79 -2.04
CA SER A 226 17.13 9.62 -2.21
C SER A 226 16.62 10.00 -3.61
N LEU A 227 17.36 10.82 -4.37
CA LEU A 227 16.95 11.35 -5.67
C LEU A 227 16.71 10.27 -6.73
N PRO A 228 17.64 9.34 -7.01
CA PRO A 228 17.42 8.32 -8.04
C PRO A 228 16.15 7.51 -7.77
N LEU A 229 15.93 7.16 -6.50
CA LEU A 229 14.76 6.41 -6.08
C LEU A 229 13.47 7.22 -6.29
N LEU A 230 13.50 8.50 -5.94
CA LEU A 230 12.37 9.41 -6.10
C LEU A 230 12.02 9.60 -7.59
N ILE A 231 13.03 9.84 -8.44
CA ILE A 231 12.85 10.02 -9.89
C ILE A 231 12.23 8.77 -10.52
N VAL A 232 12.79 7.60 -10.23
CA VAL A 232 12.27 6.32 -10.74
C VAL A 232 10.83 6.09 -10.26
N SER A 233 10.57 6.28 -8.96
CA SER A 233 9.23 6.08 -8.38
C SER A 233 8.19 7.01 -9.00
N ILE A 234 8.51 8.30 -9.14
CA ILE A 234 7.61 9.29 -9.76
C ILE A 234 7.39 8.96 -11.25
N GLY A 235 8.47 8.64 -11.98
CA GLY A 235 8.38 8.31 -13.41
C GLY A 235 7.48 7.09 -13.66
N VAL A 236 7.65 6.03 -12.88
CA VAL A 236 6.84 4.82 -13.00
C VAL A 236 5.40 5.05 -12.55
N ALA A 237 5.19 5.82 -11.47
CA ALA A 237 3.84 6.17 -11.00
C ALA A 237 3.08 7.01 -12.04
N ALA A 238 3.76 7.96 -12.69
CA ALA A 238 3.20 8.75 -13.78
C ALA A 238 2.83 7.85 -14.99
N CYS A 239 3.71 6.92 -15.38
CA CYS A 239 3.40 5.92 -16.41
C CYS A 239 2.18 5.07 -16.05
N ALA A 240 2.09 4.61 -14.79
CA ALA A 240 0.94 3.83 -14.33
C ALA A 240 -0.37 4.62 -14.41
N ALA A 241 -0.34 5.90 -14.05
CA ALA A 241 -1.49 6.80 -14.14
C ALA A 241 -1.96 6.99 -15.59
N ILE A 242 -1.02 7.25 -16.52
CA ILE A 242 -1.32 7.42 -17.95
C ILE A 242 -1.93 6.14 -18.55
N VAL A 243 -1.33 4.98 -18.27
CA VAL A 243 -1.83 3.68 -18.76
C VAL A 243 -3.26 3.39 -18.27
N LEU A 244 -3.60 3.86 -17.06
CA LEU A 244 -4.93 3.65 -16.47
C LEU A 244 -5.96 4.63 -17.06
N GLU A 245 -5.59 5.88 -17.32
CA GLU A 245 -6.49 6.95 -17.77
C GLU A 245 -7.03 6.71 -19.18
N ASP A 246 -6.19 6.25 -20.12
CA ASP A 246 -6.56 6.01 -21.53
C ASP A 246 -7.69 4.98 -21.74
N ARG A 247 -8.01 4.16 -20.75
CA ARG A 247 -8.95 3.05 -20.86
C ARG A 247 -10.16 3.11 -19.94
N LEU A 248 -10.18 4.00 -18.94
CA LEU A 248 -11.36 4.17 -18.06
C LEU A 248 -12.56 4.78 -18.79
N VAL A 249 -12.32 5.44 -19.92
CA VAL A 249 -13.35 6.10 -20.72
C VAL A 249 -14.24 5.10 -21.50
N THR A 250 -13.76 3.89 -21.75
CA THR A 250 -14.43 2.93 -22.64
C THR A 250 -15.29 1.86 -21.94
N THR A 251 -15.24 1.75 -20.62
CA THR A 251 -16.03 0.73 -19.89
C THR A 251 -17.25 1.33 -19.21
N ARG A 252 -18.37 1.45 -19.96
CA ARG A 252 -19.70 1.59 -19.37
C ARG A 252 -19.95 0.41 -18.42
N ARG A 253 -20.55 0.69 -17.25
CA ARG A 253 -21.02 -0.33 -16.30
C ARG A 253 -21.77 -1.44 -17.06
N SER A 254 -21.12 -2.54 -17.32
CA SER A 254 -21.79 -3.79 -17.63
C SER A 254 -22.23 -4.38 -16.29
N VAL A 255 -23.54 -4.58 -16.15
CA VAL A 255 -24.07 -5.38 -15.03
C VAL A 255 -23.68 -6.82 -15.35
N GLY A 256 -22.63 -7.30 -14.66
CA GLY A 256 -22.01 -8.58 -14.96
C GLY A 256 -22.97 -9.74 -14.82
N GLY A 257 -23.30 -10.36 -15.94
CA GLY A 257 -23.72 -11.76 -15.96
C GLY A 257 -22.48 -12.63 -15.69
N VAL A 258 -22.64 -13.72 -14.93
CA VAL A 258 -21.63 -14.77 -14.85
C VAL A 258 -21.66 -15.46 -16.22
N PRO A 259 -20.55 -15.53 -16.97
CA PRO A 259 -20.54 -16.34 -18.19
C PRO A 259 -20.89 -17.77 -17.82
N GLY A 260 -21.72 -18.41 -18.63
CA GLY A 260 -22.03 -19.82 -18.46
C GLY A 260 -20.79 -20.69 -18.50
N ASP A 261 -20.97 -21.98 -18.30
CA ASP A 261 -20.02 -23.08 -18.03
C ASP A 261 -18.80 -23.23 -18.98
N ALA A 262 -18.54 -22.23 -19.82
CA ALA A 262 -17.48 -22.28 -20.86
C ALA A 262 -16.05 -22.52 -20.32
N PHE A 263 -15.79 -22.11 -19.06
CA PHE A 263 -14.50 -22.31 -18.41
C PHE A 263 -14.50 -23.42 -17.36
N ASP A 264 -15.62 -24.14 -17.20
CA ASP A 264 -15.77 -25.18 -16.17
C ASP A 264 -14.80 -26.36 -16.38
N ALA A 265 -14.39 -26.63 -17.60
CA ALA A 265 -13.35 -27.63 -17.90
C ALA A 265 -12.01 -27.33 -17.21
N TRP A 266 -11.74 -26.05 -16.85
CA TRP A 266 -10.50 -25.64 -16.16
C TRP A 266 -10.63 -25.68 -14.63
N ARG A 267 -11.81 -25.95 -14.11
CA ARG A 267 -12.10 -25.93 -12.67
C ARG A 267 -11.19 -26.82 -11.83
N PRO A 268 -10.90 -28.10 -12.21
CA PRO A 268 -10.00 -28.94 -11.41
C PRO A 268 -8.58 -28.38 -11.36
N ALA A 269 -8.03 -27.95 -12.51
CA ALA A 269 -6.70 -27.34 -12.58
C ALA A 269 -6.63 -26.03 -11.80
N ALA A 270 -7.67 -25.19 -11.89
CA ALA A 270 -7.79 -23.94 -11.14
C ALA A 270 -7.85 -24.19 -9.62
N ALA A 271 -8.60 -25.19 -9.18
CA ALA A 271 -8.68 -25.57 -7.75
C ALA A 271 -7.31 -26.01 -7.21
N VAL A 272 -6.58 -26.84 -7.98
CA VAL A 272 -5.21 -27.27 -7.62
C VAL A 272 -4.26 -26.07 -7.57
N ALA A 273 -4.28 -25.20 -8.58
CA ALA A 273 -3.43 -24.00 -8.61
C ALA A 273 -3.70 -23.06 -7.42
N VAL A 274 -4.97 -22.81 -7.11
CA VAL A 274 -5.36 -22.02 -5.93
C VAL A 274 -4.88 -22.68 -4.64
N GLY A 275 -5.06 -24.01 -4.49
CA GLY A 275 -4.60 -24.75 -3.32
C GLY A 275 -3.07 -24.68 -3.14
N VAL A 276 -2.31 -24.87 -4.22
CA VAL A 276 -0.84 -24.77 -4.21
C VAL A 276 -0.38 -23.37 -3.80
N VAL A 277 -1.00 -22.32 -4.35
CA VAL A 277 -0.63 -20.94 -4.01
C VAL A 277 -0.97 -20.63 -2.56
N ILE A 278 -2.15 -21.03 -2.06
CA ILE A 278 -2.50 -20.83 -0.64
C ILE A 278 -1.49 -21.59 0.25
N ALA A 279 -1.16 -22.83 -0.08
CA ALA A 279 -0.18 -23.61 0.67
C ALA A 279 1.19 -22.92 0.69
N ALA A 280 1.71 -22.54 -0.45
CA ALA A 280 3.06 -21.96 -0.60
C ALA A 280 3.16 -20.53 -0.05
N MET A 281 2.15 -19.68 -0.29
CA MET A 281 2.24 -18.23 -0.02
C MET A 281 1.61 -17.82 1.32
N LEU A 282 0.77 -18.67 1.93
CA LEU A 282 0.14 -18.38 3.21
C LEU A 282 0.48 -19.43 4.26
N ILE A 283 0.17 -20.73 4.00
CA ILE A 283 0.28 -21.77 5.03
C ILE A 283 1.75 -21.99 5.40
N VAL A 284 2.65 -22.16 4.42
CA VAL A 284 4.08 -22.41 4.69
C VAL A 284 4.73 -21.26 5.48
N PRO A 285 4.64 -19.98 5.08
CA PRO A 285 5.22 -18.89 5.87
C PRO A 285 4.65 -18.81 7.29
N VAL A 286 3.34 -18.99 7.47
CA VAL A 286 2.70 -18.93 8.79
C VAL A 286 3.12 -20.11 9.66
N THR A 287 3.15 -21.33 9.14
CA THR A 287 3.57 -22.52 9.91
C THR A 287 5.04 -22.47 10.30
N VAL A 288 5.91 -22.00 9.42
CA VAL A 288 7.34 -21.77 9.73
C VAL A 288 7.49 -20.73 10.83
N LEU A 289 6.77 -19.60 10.72
CA LEU A 289 6.83 -18.53 11.70
C LEU A 289 6.33 -19.01 13.08
N VAL A 290 5.21 -19.74 13.12
CA VAL A 290 4.67 -20.31 14.37
C VAL A 290 5.62 -21.37 14.95
N GLY A 291 6.21 -22.22 14.10
CA GLY A 291 7.22 -23.20 14.53
C GLY A 291 8.47 -22.55 15.11
N GLU A 292 8.92 -21.43 14.51
CA GLU A 292 10.06 -20.68 15.06
C GLU A 292 9.69 -19.97 16.36
N ALA A 293 8.50 -19.38 16.44
CA ALA A 293 7.99 -18.75 17.66
C ALA A 293 7.90 -19.73 18.85
N ALA A 294 7.56 -21.00 18.58
CA ALA A 294 7.49 -22.05 19.60
C ALA A 294 8.87 -22.41 20.20
N ARG A 295 9.96 -22.00 19.57
CA ARG A 295 11.33 -22.16 20.09
C ARG A 295 11.74 -21.08 21.11
N SER A 296 10.96 -20.01 21.22
CA SER A 296 11.20 -19.01 22.26
C SER A 296 10.90 -19.59 23.65
N THR A 297 11.86 -19.49 24.55
CA THR A 297 11.76 -20.04 25.91
C THR A 297 11.09 -19.09 26.90
N ALA A 298 10.89 -17.84 26.54
CA ALA A 298 10.42 -16.78 27.45
C ALA A 298 9.33 -15.90 26.84
N VAL A 299 8.39 -16.47 26.09
CA VAL A 299 7.35 -15.72 25.36
C VAL A 299 6.55 -14.77 26.26
N SER A 300 6.19 -15.19 27.48
CA SER A 300 5.44 -14.35 28.42
C SER A 300 6.24 -13.13 28.88
N VAL A 301 7.52 -13.31 29.19
CA VAL A 301 8.45 -12.23 29.57
C VAL A 301 8.69 -11.29 28.39
N LEU A 302 8.84 -11.85 27.21
CA LEU A 302 9.03 -11.06 25.98
C LEU A 302 7.82 -10.17 25.67
N ILE A 303 6.60 -10.72 25.75
CA ILE A 303 5.35 -9.97 25.57
C ILE A 303 5.24 -8.87 26.64
N TRP A 304 5.53 -9.21 27.91
CA TRP A 304 5.50 -8.25 29.00
C TRP A 304 6.49 -7.10 28.77
N ASN A 305 7.72 -7.40 28.39
CA ASN A 305 8.75 -6.40 28.10
C ASN A 305 8.45 -5.55 26.85
N SER A 306 7.65 -6.09 25.94
CA SER A 306 7.25 -5.41 24.71
C SER A 306 5.86 -4.76 24.80
N ARG A 307 5.17 -4.84 25.94
CA ARG A 307 3.79 -4.32 26.12
C ARG A 307 3.65 -2.84 25.73
N ARG A 308 4.68 -2.00 26.05
CA ARG A 308 4.68 -0.58 25.68
C ARG A 308 4.72 -0.43 24.16
N ALA A 309 5.54 -1.20 23.46
CA ALA A 309 5.60 -1.19 22.00
C ALA A 309 4.28 -1.65 21.35
N VAL A 310 3.60 -2.65 21.95
CA VAL A 310 2.26 -3.09 21.50
C VAL A 310 1.23 -1.97 21.65
N VAL A 311 1.17 -1.35 22.85
CA VAL A 311 0.23 -0.26 23.13
C VAL A 311 0.51 0.94 22.23
N ASN A 312 1.78 1.33 22.09
CA ASN A 312 2.18 2.43 21.20
C ASN A 312 1.74 2.16 19.76
N SER A 313 2.00 0.94 19.25
CA SER A 313 1.57 0.58 17.88
C SER A 313 0.06 0.66 17.71
N LEU A 314 -0.71 0.13 18.65
CA LEU A 314 -2.17 0.18 18.59
C LEU A 314 -2.68 1.62 18.62
N THR A 315 -2.24 2.41 19.59
CA THR A 315 -2.70 3.79 19.77
C THR A 315 -2.30 4.67 18.60
N LEU A 316 -1.04 4.60 18.16
CA LEU A 316 -0.53 5.43 17.05
C LEU A 316 -1.14 5.01 15.71
N ALA A 317 -1.32 3.71 15.46
CA ALA A 317 -1.99 3.24 14.24
C ALA A 317 -3.48 3.63 14.24
N MET A 318 -4.18 3.53 15.38
CA MET A 318 -5.58 3.98 15.49
C MET A 318 -5.72 5.50 15.27
N VAL A 319 -4.88 6.30 15.92
CA VAL A 319 -4.88 7.76 15.76
C VAL A 319 -4.51 8.13 14.32
N GLY A 320 -3.43 7.54 13.78
CA GLY A 320 -2.97 7.79 12.42
C GLY A 320 -4.00 7.37 11.35
N ALA A 321 -4.59 6.18 11.47
CA ALA A 321 -5.63 5.72 10.56
C ALA A 321 -6.89 6.60 10.62
N THR A 322 -7.30 7.02 11.82
CA THR A 322 -8.46 7.90 11.99
C THR A 322 -8.20 9.27 11.37
N ALA A 323 -7.07 9.89 11.69
CA ALA A 323 -6.69 11.19 11.14
C ALA A 323 -6.51 11.13 9.62
N ALA A 324 -5.86 10.08 9.10
CA ALA A 324 -5.70 9.87 7.66
C ALA A 324 -7.04 9.69 6.96
N THR A 325 -7.97 8.90 7.52
CA THR A 325 -9.30 8.68 6.93
C THR A 325 -10.15 9.95 6.93
N LEU A 326 -10.13 10.73 8.01
CA LEU A 326 -10.85 12.00 8.09
C LEU A 326 -10.32 13.02 7.07
N LEU A 327 -9.00 13.17 7.00
CA LEU A 327 -8.36 14.05 6.04
C LEU A 327 -8.62 13.59 4.60
N ALA A 328 -8.49 12.30 4.36
CA ALA A 328 -8.76 11.68 3.06
C ALA A 328 -10.24 11.75 2.66
N ALA A 329 -11.18 11.78 3.60
CA ALA A 329 -12.59 11.98 3.28
C ALA A 329 -12.85 13.38 2.71
N CYS A 330 -12.23 14.41 3.28
CA CYS A 330 -12.31 15.78 2.76
C CYS A 330 -11.66 15.89 1.37
N LEU A 331 -10.44 15.36 1.23
CA LEU A 331 -9.67 15.43 -0.02
C LEU A 331 -10.28 14.55 -1.12
N GLY A 332 -10.76 13.35 -0.76
CA GLY A 332 -11.47 12.44 -1.66
C GLY A 332 -12.82 13.03 -2.13
N TYR A 333 -13.53 13.78 -1.25
CA TYR A 333 -14.72 14.52 -1.65
C TYR A 333 -14.39 15.64 -2.63
N ALA A 334 -13.35 16.44 -2.34
CA ALA A 334 -12.89 17.48 -3.26
C ALA A 334 -12.57 16.91 -4.64
N ARG A 335 -11.86 15.76 -4.67
CA ARG A 335 -11.56 15.02 -5.89
C ARG A 335 -12.82 14.50 -6.61
N ALA A 336 -13.76 13.93 -5.88
CA ALA A 336 -14.96 13.33 -6.45
C ALA A 336 -15.88 14.37 -7.14
N ARG A 337 -15.85 15.62 -6.67
CA ARG A 337 -16.64 16.74 -7.16
C ARG A 337 -15.83 17.77 -7.98
N ALA A 338 -14.59 17.42 -8.34
CA ALA A 338 -13.75 18.22 -9.22
C ALA A 338 -14.13 17.99 -10.69
N THR A 339 -13.78 18.93 -11.55
CA THR A 339 -13.86 18.74 -13.01
C THR A 339 -13.01 17.55 -13.45
N ALA A 340 -13.29 16.96 -14.60
CA ALA A 340 -12.56 15.80 -15.09
C ALA A 340 -11.04 16.04 -15.11
N THR A 341 -10.61 17.20 -15.63
CA THR A 341 -9.19 17.60 -15.73
C THR A 341 -8.54 17.80 -14.35
N ALA A 342 -9.19 18.54 -13.44
CA ALA A 342 -8.67 18.74 -12.09
C ALA A 342 -8.68 17.44 -11.30
N GLY A 343 -9.66 16.59 -11.56
CA GLY A 343 -9.78 15.29 -10.93
C GLY A 343 -8.67 14.33 -11.34
N SER A 344 -8.33 14.22 -12.62
CA SER A 344 -7.23 13.37 -13.09
C SER A 344 -5.88 13.88 -12.57
N ALA A 345 -5.67 15.19 -12.54
CA ALA A 345 -4.48 15.78 -11.95
C ALA A 345 -4.32 15.45 -10.47
N LEU A 346 -5.42 15.46 -9.69
CA LEU A 346 -5.39 15.05 -8.29
C LEU A 346 -5.13 13.55 -8.14
N ASP A 347 -5.72 12.69 -8.97
CA ASP A 347 -5.43 11.25 -8.94
C ASP A 347 -3.95 10.99 -9.25
N ALA A 348 -3.38 11.64 -10.26
CA ALA A 348 -1.96 11.53 -10.58
C ALA A 348 -1.08 12.02 -9.40
N LEU A 349 -1.43 13.14 -8.76
CA LEU A 349 -0.72 13.64 -7.58
C LEU A 349 -0.75 12.62 -6.43
N TRP A 350 -1.92 12.03 -6.13
CA TRP A 350 -2.03 11.02 -5.07
C TRP A 350 -1.20 9.78 -5.37
N VAL A 351 -1.20 9.32 -6.62
CA VAL A 351 -0.38 8.17 -7.04
C VAL A 351 1.10 8.47 -6.88
N VAL A 352 1.54 9.67 -7.30
CA VAL A 352 2.94 10.11 -7.17
C VAL A 352 3.34 10.19 -5.69
N LEU A 353 2.52 10.81 -4.83
CA LEU A 353 2.85 10.95 -3.41
C LEU A 353 2.90 9.59 -2.69
N PHE A 354 2.00 8.66 -3.05
CA PHE A 354 2.03 7.30 -2.52
C PHE A 354 3.25 6.51 -2.99
N ALA A 355 3.75 6.80 -4.20
CA ALA A 355 4.91 6.15 -4.77
C ALA A 355 6.24 6.58 -4.11
N VAL A 356 6.26 7.68 -3.35
CA VAL A 356 7.48 8.12 -2.66
C VAL A 356 7.94 7.06 -1.65
N PRO A 357 9.22 6.62 -1.72
CA PRO A 357 9.75 5.62 -0.80
C PRO A 357 9.65 6.04 0.67
N SER A 358 9.41 5.07 1.55
CA SER A 358 9.23 5.30 2.99
C SER A 358 10.42 6.01 3.63
N THR A 359 11.64 5.64 3.26
CA THR A 359 12.86 6.26 3.75
C THR A 359 12.99 7.71 3.30
N VAL A 360 12.58 8.02 2.07
CA VAL A 360 12.58 9.38 1.52
C VAL A 360 11.58 10.27 2.28
N VAL A 361 10.38 9.76 2.55
CA VAL A 361 9.38 10.47 3.37
C VAL A 361 9.93 10.75 4.77
N GLY A 362 10.59 9.76 5.39
CA GLY A 362 11.21 9.91 6.72
C GLY A 362 12.25 11.01 6.77
N ILE A 363 13.18 11.03 5.80
CA ILE A 363 14.21 12.05 5.69
C ILE A 363 13.60 13.44 5.47
N GLY A 364 12.62 13.55 4.57
CA GLY A 364 11.89 14.80 4.35
C GLY A 364 11.22 15.33 5.60
N LEU A 365 10.53 14.46 6.35
CA LEU A 365 9.91 14.82 7.62
C LEU A 365 10.95 15.33 8.64
N ILE A 366 12.08 14.64 8.81
CA ILE A 366 13.13 15.08 9.71
C ILE A 366 13.68 16.44 9.28
N GLY A 367 13.95 16.64 7.99
CA GLY A 367 14.46 17.90 7.46
C GLY A 367 13.53 19.10 7.70
N THR A 368 12.22 18.88 7.68
CA THR A 368 11.22 19.93 7.91
C THR A 368 10.94 20.16 9.39
N TRP A 369 10.80 19.10 10.18
CA TRP A 369 10.34 19.18 11.57
C TRP A 369 11.47 19.26 12.61
N ASN A 370 12.71 18.84 12.27
CA ASN A 370 13.87 18.99 13.14
C ASN A 370 14.47 20.40 13.01
N ARG A 371 13.72 21.41 13.40
CA ARG A 371 14.11 22.83 13.34
C ARG A 371 13.69 23.55 14.62
N THR A 372 14.31 24.67 14.88
CA THR A 372 13.87 25.59 15.94
C THR A 372 12.54 26.23 15.59
N GLY A 373 11.70 26.53 16.60
CA GLY A 373 10.41 27.17 16.43
C GLY A 373 9.22 26.21 16.38
N VAL A 374 8.13 26.63 15.75
CA VAL A 374 6.83 25.92 15.77
C VAL A 374 6.93 24.50 15.21
N PHE A 375 7.72 24.28 14.16
CA PHE A 375 7.92 22.95 13.58
C PHE A 375 8.64 22.00 14.54
N GLY A 376 9.62 22.48 15.33
CA GLY A 376 10.38 21.64 16.25
C GLY A 376 9.59 21.16 17.48
N VAL A 377 8.43 21.73 17.78
CA VAL A 377 7.62 21.33 18.94
C VAL A 377 7.18 19.86 18.86
N LEU A 378 6.90 19.35 17.67
CA LEU A 378 6.47 17.97 17.47
C LEU A 378 7.64 17.00 17.29
N TYR A 379 8.83 17.50 16.93
CA TYR A 379 10.00 16.67 16.75
C TYR A 379 10.45 16.03 18.08
N GLY A 380 10.80 14.75 18.03
CA GLY A 380 11.13 14.01 19.26
C GLY A 380 9.93 13.55 20.08
N THR A 381 8.71 13.72 19.57
CA THR A 381 7.48 13.22 20.20
C THR A 381 6.84 12.09 19.36
N PRO A 382 5.97 11.24 19.94
CA PRO A 382 5.22 10.23 19.18
C PRO A 382 4.33 10.80 18.05
N ALA A 383 4.03 12.10 18.09
CA ALA A 383 3.28 12.78 17.03
C ALA A 383 3.98 12.70 15.67
N MET A 384 5.32 12.63 15.64
CA MET A 384 6.08 12.44 14.39
C MET A 384 5.69 11.15 13.66
N LEU A 385 5.38 10.07 14.38
CA LEU A 385 4.89 8.83 13.79
C LEU A 385 3.50 9.02 13.15
N VAL A 386 2.62 9.79 13.79
CA VAL A 386 1.32 10.13 13.21
C VAL A 386 1.47 10.97 11.95
N LEU A 387 2.38 11.96 11.94
CA LEU A 387 2.68 12.75 10.73
C LEU A 387 3.23 11.86 9.59
N ALA A 388 4.09 10.89 9.92
CA ALA A 388 4.60 9.92 8.96
C ALA A 388 3.46 9.07 8.35
N TYR A 389 2.52 8.61 9.18
CA TYR A 389 1.35 7.88 8.71
C TYR A 389 0.45 8.76 7.83
N LEU A 390 0.22 10.02 8.20
CA LEU A 390 -0.55 10.95 7.37
C LEU A 390 0.10 11.18 6.01
N ALA A 391 1.39 11.47 5.96
CA ALA A 391 2.12 11.70 4.72
C ALA A 391 1.99 10.52 3.74
N ARG A 392 2.03 9.29 4.25
CA ARG A 392 1.99 8.06 3.43
C ARG A 392 0.59 7.57 3.11
N LEU A 393 -0.35 7.63 4.07
CA LEU A 393 -1.63 6.93 3.96
C LEU A 393 -2.75 7.80 3.40
N VAL A 394 -2.69 9.12 3.61
CA VAL A 394 -3.70 10.04 3.06
C VAL A 394 -3.87 9.89 1.54
N PRO A 395 -2.82 9.80 0.72
CA PRO A 395 -2.97 9.65 -0.72
C PRO A 395 -3.79 8.42 -1.13
N VAL A 396 -3.47 7.25 -0.57
CA VAL A 396 -4.17 6.00 -0.92
C VAL A 396 -5.60 5.99 -0.38
N CYS A 397 -5.82 6.53 0.81
CA CYS A 397 -7.15 6.66 1.39
C CYS A 397 -8.01 7.65 0.59
N ALA A 398 -7.44 8.77 0.12
CA ALA A 398 -8.14 9.76 -0.69
C ALA A 398 -8.58 9.19 -2.05
N LEU A 399 -7.72 8.38 -2.69
CA LEU A 399 -8.08 7.64 -3.90
C LEU A 399 -9.26 6.67 -3.66
N ALA A 400 -9.18 5.86 -2.61
CA ALA A 400 -10.19 4.85 -2.28
C ALA A 400 -11.53 5.49 -1.89
N ILE A 401 -11.50 6.50 -1.02
CA ILE A 401 -12.70 7.20 -0.55
C ILE A 401 -13.31 8.03 -1.68
N GLY A 402 -12.50 8.73 -2.47
CA GLY A 402 -12.94 9.49 -3.63
C GLY A 402 -13.66 8.62 -4.67
N ALA A 403 -13.14 7.41 -4.93
CA ALA A 403 -13.80 6.43 -5.78
C ALA A 403 -15.17 6.01 -5.23
N THR A 404 -15.28 5.84 -3.91
CA THR A 404 -16.55 5.50 -3.26
C THR A 404 -17.55 6.67 -3.30
N ILE A 405 -17.09 7.91 -3.05
CA ILE A 405 -17.96 9.10 -3.10
C ILE A 405 -18.52 9.33 -4.52
N ARG A 406 -17.77 9.03 -5.57
CA ARG A 406 -18.24 9.12 -6.96
C ARG A 406 -19.43 8.20 -7.26
N THR A 407 -19.66 7.17 -6.47
CA THR A 407 -20.85 6.32 -6.63
C THR A 407 -22.14 6.97 -6.10
N VAL A 408 -22.03 8.03 -5.30
CA VAL A 408 -23.16 8.82 -4.81
C VAL A 408 -23.52 9.89 -5.85
N PRO A 409 -24.75 9.87 -6.40
CA PRO A 409 -25.19 10.86 -7.38
C PRO A 409 -25.15 12.29 -6.81
N GLU A 410 -24.68 13.25 -7.61
CA GLU A 410 -24.68 14.67 -7.21
C GLU A 410 -26.07 15.24 -6.98
N SER A 411 -27.09 14.68 -7.65
CA SER A 411 -28.51 15.04 -7.46
C SER A 411 -28.99 14.91 -6.02
N HIS A 412 -28.39 14.03 -5.20
CA HIS A 412 -28.73 13.94 -3.77
C HIS A 412 -28.28 15.19 -3.01
N GLU A 413 -27.11 15.74 -3.37
CA GLU A 413 -26.59 16.98 -2.77
C GLU A 413 -27.38 18.20 -3.26
N GLU A 414 -27.76 18.22 -4.53
CA GLU A 414 -28.59 19.28 -5.14
C GLU A 414 -29.99 19.31 -4.52
N ALA A 415 -30.63 18.14 -4.34
CA ALA A 415 -31.92 18.02 -3.67
C ALA A 415 -31.86 18.51 -2.22
N ALA A 416 -30.79 18.17 -1.48
CA ALA A 416 -30.57 18.68 -0.12
C ALA A 416 -30.40 20.21 -0.09
N ALA A 417 -29.66 20.76 -1.03
CA ALA A 417 -29.46 22.21 -1.16
C ALA A 417 -30.78 22.92 -1.48
N THR A 418 -31.60 22.35 -2.37
CA THR A 418 -32.96 22.86 -2.69
C THR A 418 -33.89 22.84 -1.46
N ALA A 419 -33.74 21.82 -0.59
CA ALA A 419 -34.46 21.74 0.69
C ALA A 419 -33.85 22.64 1.80
N GLY A 420 -32.84 23.48 1.46
CA GLY A 420 -32.23 24.43 2.41
C GLY A 420 -31.19 23.81 3.34
N ALA A 421 -30.76 22.56 3.11
CA ALA A 421 -29.71 21.94 3.92
C ALA A 421 -28.35 22.57 3.64
N GLY A 422 -27.61 22.92 4.70
CA GLY A 422 -26.23 23.37 4.62
C GLY A 422 -25.28 22.22 4.25
N TRP A 423 -24.10 22.55 3.68
CA TRP A 423 -23.13 21.56 3.23
C TRP A 423 -22.75 20.53 4.32
N MET A 424 -22.50 20.98 5.55
CA MET A 424 -22.15 20.08 6.66
C MET A 424 -23.28 19.07 6.95
N ARG A 425 -24.54 19.52 6.90
CA ARG A 425 -25.70 18.66 7.08
C ARG A 425 -25.84 17.66 5.93
N THR A 426 -25.63 18.10 4.71
CA THR A 426 -25.61 17.22 3.52
C THR A 426 -24.52 16.16 3.64
N MET A 427 -23.30 16.54 4.08
CA MET A 427 -22.21 15.59 4.30
C MET A 427 -22.55 14.56 5.36
N THR A 428 -22.97 15.01 6.55
CA THR A 428 -23.16 14.11 7.71
C THR A 428 -24.44 13.25 7.59
N GLN A 429 -25.49 13.74 6.93
CA GLN A 429 -26.78 13.03 6.85
C GLN A 429 -27.02 12.31 5.53
N ILE A 430 -26.33 12.68 4.46
CA ILE A 430 -26.57 12.10 3.12
C ILE A 430 -25.32 11.40 2.58
N VAL A 431 -24.20 12.10 2.41
CA VAL A 431 -23.02 11.54 1.72
C VAL A 431 -22.31 10.50 2.60
N LEU A 432 -21.87 10.89 3.81
CA LEU A 432 -21.10 10.00 4.69
C LEU A 432 -21.83 8.70 5.05
N PRO A 433 -23.14 8.69 5.35
CA PRO A 433 -23.87 7.45 5.62
C PRO A 433 -23.90 6.49 4.42
N GLN A 434 -23.98 7.02 3.19
CA GLN A 434 -23.99 6.20 1.98
C GLN A 434 -22.62 5.58 1.70
N VAL A 435 -21.53 6.25 2.03
CA VAL A 435 -20.15 5.78 1.81
C VAL A 435 -19.49 5.16 3.03
N ARG A 436 -20.24 4.96 4.13
CA ARG A 436 -19.69 4.45 5.40
C ARG A 436 -18.90 3.15 5.29
N SER A 437 -19.31 2.24 4.40
CA SER A 437 -18.59 0.99 4.18
C SER A 437 -17.24 1.22 3.50
N GLY A 438 -17.16 2.18 2.59
CA GLY A 438 -15.92 2.58 1.94
C GLY A 438 -14.99 3.33 2.90
N LEU A 439 -15.54 4.20 3.77
CA LEU A 439 -14.78 4.86 4.84
C LEU A 439 -14.18 3.84 5.81
N LEU A 440 -14.99 2.88 6.26
CA LEU A 440 -14.52 1.83 7.16
C LEU A 440 -13.45 0.95 6.50
N ALA A 441 -13.63 0.59 5.23
CA ALA A 441 -12.63 -0.16 4.49
C ALA A 441 -11.31 0.62 4.35
N ALA A 442 -11.37 1.91 4.02
CA ALA A 442 -10.20 2.78 3.95
C ALA A 442 -9.50 2.91 5.32
N TRP A 443 -10.27 3.07 6.41
CA TRP A 443 -9.74 3.12 7.77
C TRP A 443 -9.02 1.83 8.15
N VAL A 444 -9.60 0.66 7.85
CA VAL A 444 -8.94 -0.63 8.16
C VAL A 444 -7.67 -0.81 7.34
N VAL A 445 -7.68 -0.44 6.06
CA VAL A 445 -6.46 -0.47 5.24
C VAL A 445 -5.40 0.47 5.82
N ALA A 446 -5.79 1.71 6.19
CA ALA A 446 -4.88 2.66 6.83
C ALA A 446 -4.32 2.13 8.16
N PHE A 447 -5.17 1.51 9.00
CA PHE A 447 -4.73 0.90 10.25
C PHE A 447 -3.71 -0.22 10.02
N ILE A 448 -3.98 -1.13 9.09
CA ILE A 448 -3.09 -2.24 8.77
C ILE A 448 -1.74 -1.72 8.28
N LEU A 449 -1.74 -0.77 7.35
CA LEU A 449 -0.53 -0.19 6.80
C LEU A 449 0.25 0.60 7.86
N ALA A 450 -0.42 1.39 8.71
CA ALA A 450 0.21 2.11 9.82
C ALA A 450 0.81 1.16 10.85
N PHE A 451 0.05 0.11 11.22
CA PHE A 451 0.49 -0.87 12.22
C PHE A 451 1.67 -1.72 11.74
N GLY A 452 1.83 -1.93 10.42
CA GLY A 452 2.94 -2.66 9.81
C GLY A 452 4.13 -1.79 9.36
N GLU A 453 4.04 -0.45 9.50
CA GLU A 453 5.02 0.48 8.96
C GLU A 453 6.34 0.48 9.75
N VAL A 454 7.45 0.19 9.07
CA VAL A 454 8.81 0.23 9.63
C VAL A 454 9.65 1.31 8.97
N GLY A 455 9.60 1.43 7.65
CA GLY A 455 10.58 2.19 6.87
C GLY A 455 10.67 3.68 7.23
N THR A 456 9.52 4.36 7.35
CA THR A 456 9.47 5.75 7.84
C THR A 456 9.59 5.79 9.36
N SER A 457 8.89 4.86 10.04
CA SER A 457 8.79 4.86 11.50
C SER A 457 10.13 4.72 12.20
N ILE A 458 11.04 3.88 11.68
CA ILE A 458 12.37 3.67 12.28
C ILE A 458 13.25 4.91 12.22
N LEU A 459 13.00 5.82 11.25
CA LEU A 459 13.72 7.08 11.10
C LEU A 459 13.21 8.17 12.04
N VAL A 460 11.86 8.26 12.20
CA VAL A 460 11.21 9.37 12.91
C VAL A 460 10.79 9.04 14.33
N ALA A 461 10.89 7.79 14.77
CA ALA A 461 10.52 7.39 16.12
C ALA A 461 11.42 8.07 17.17
N PRO A 462 10.82 8.71 18.20
CA PRO A 462 11.61 9.31 19.26
C PRO A 462 12.33 8.22 20.10
N PRO A 463 13.50 8.55 20.68
CA PRO A 463 14.21 7.62 21.55
C PRO A 463 13.34 7.11 22.71
N GLY A 464 13.35 5.79 22.91
CA GLY A 464 12.54 5.14 23.97
C GLY A 464 11.08 4.84 23.61
N GLU A 465 10.54 5.39 22.53
CA GLU A 465 9.17 5.17 22.06
C GLU A 465 9.17 4.27 20.80
N SER A 466 9.38 2.98 20.99
CA SER A 466 9.34 2.03 19.88
C SER A 466 7.92 1.55 19.60
N THR A 467 7.63 1.31 18.31
CA THR A 467 6.46 0.55 17.88
C THR A 467 6.77 -0.94 17.81
N LEU A 468 5.73 -1.79 17.77
CA LEU A 468 5.91 -3.23 17.68
C LEU A 468 6.69 -3.66 16.41
N PRO A 469 6.44 -3.08 15.22
CA PRO A 469 7.28 -3.30 14.04
C PRO A 469 8.76 -2.99 14.26
N ILE A 470 9.07 -1.82 14.83
CA ILE A 470 10.46 -1.43 15.14
C ILE A 470 11.07 -2.41 16.15
N ARG A 471 10.30 -2.83 17.17
CA ARG A 471 10.76 -3.78 18.17
C ARG A 471 11.08 -5.15 17.55
N VAL A 472 10.17 -5.69 16.70
CA VAL A 472 10.41 -6.94 15.97
C VAL A 472 11.65 -6.82 15.10
N TYR A 473 11.76 -5.74 14.31
CA TYR A 473 12.90 -5.49 13.44
C TYR A 473 14.24 -5.45 14.22
N THR A 474 14.24 -4.79 15.37
CA THR A 474 15.42 -4.71 16.25
C THR A 474 15.79 -6.07 16.86
N LEU A 475 14.79 -6.87 17.24
CA LEU A 475 15.03 -8.21 17.79
C LEU A 475 15.60 -9.17 16.76
N ILE A 476 15.22 -9.07 15.48
CA ILE A 476 15.80 -9.90 14.42
C ILE A 476 17.32 -9.73 14.33
N ALA A 477 17.80 -8.52 14.59
CA ALA A 477 19.25 -8.22 14.54
C ALA A 477 20.01 -8.59 15.83
N ASN A 478 19.34 -8.62 16.99
CA ASN A 478 20.01 -8.62 18.30
C ASN A 478 19.56 -9.72 19.27
N ALA A 479 18.59 -10.57 18.90
CA ALA A 479 18.03 -11.59 19.79
C ALA A 479 17.90 -12.96 19.08
N PRO A 480 17.63 -14.05 19.82
CA PRO A 480 17.31 -15.33 19.21
C PRO A 480 16.15 -15.24 18.21
N PRO A 481 16.21 -15.93 17.07
CA PRO A 481 15.16 -15.85 16.03
C PRO A 481 13.75 -16.16 16.55
N GLY A 482 13.61 -17.09 17.49
CA GLY A 482 12.34 -17.45 18.12
C GLY A 482 11.63 -16.29 18.82
N ASP A 483 12.38 -15.37 19.42
CA ASP A 483 11.82 -14.22 20.13
C ASP A 483 11.24 -13.20 19.14
N ALA A 484 11.95 -12.92 18.05
CA ALA A 484 11.45 -12.07 16.97
C ALA A 484 10.21 -12.69 16.32
N ALA A 485 10.22 -14.02 16.10
CA ALA A 485 9.08 -14.74 15.54
C ALA A 485 7.85 -14.73 16.47
N ALA A 486 8.03 -14.85 17.78
CA ALA A 486 6.93 -14.79 18.74
C ALA A 486 6.21 -13.44 18.70
N LEU A 487 6.95 -12.31 18.68
CA LEU A 487 6.34 -10.98 18.55
C LEU A 487 5.74 -10.76 17.15
N ALA A 488 6.33 -11.30 16.10
CA ALA A 488 5.78 -11.23 14.75
C ALA A 488 4.46 -12.00 14.63
N VAL A 489 4.30 -13.13 15.34
CA VAL A 489 3.01 -13.84 15.45
C VAL A 489 1.97 -12.98 16.17
N VAL A 490 2.33 -12.38 17.31
CA VAL A 490 1.43 -11.44 18.03
C VAL A 490 0.99 -10.31 17.10
N GLN A 491 1.91 -9.69 16.38
CA GLN A 491 1.61 -8.63 15.42
C GLN A 491 0.66 -9.11 14.31
N THR A 492 0.92 -10.27 13.74
CA THR A 492 0.07 -10.87 12.70
C THR A 492 -1.36 -11.08 13.19
N VAL A 493 -1.54 -11.60 14.40
CA VAL A 493 -2.86 -11.79 15.01
C VAL A 493 -3.59 -10.46 15.17
N VAL A 494 -2.91 -9.43 15.67
CA VAL A 494 -3.50 -8.08 15.83
C VAL A 494 -3.93 -7.48 14.49
N ILE A 495 -3.13 -7.65 13.44
CA ILE A 495 -3.46 -7.15 12.08
C ILE A 495 -4.67 -7.90 11.49
N LEU A 496 -4.77 -9.21 11.69
CA LEU A 496 -5.86 -10.02 11.14
C LEU A 496 -7.20 -9.78 11.84
N CYS A 497 -7.21 -9.32 13.08
CA CYS A 497 -8.43 -9.09 13.85
C CYS A 497 -9.40 -8.09 13.18
N PRO A 498 -9.02 -6.88 12.76
CA PRO A 498 -9.90 -5.94 12.04
C PRO A 498 -10.43 -6.49 10.72
N LEU A 499 -9.62 -7.27 10.01
CA LEU A 499 -10.04 -7.92 8.76
C LEU A 499 -11.11 -8.98 8.97
N ALA A 500 -10.95 -9.82 10.00
CA ALA A 500 -11.94 -10.81 10.36
C ALA A 500 -13.27 -10.15 10.73
N LEU A 501 -13.24 -9.06 11.50
CA LEU A 501 -14.41 -8.28 11.88
C LEU A 501 -15.12 -7.69 10.65
N LEU A 502 -14.37 -7.13 9.68
CA LEU A 502 -14.94 -6.65 8.42
C LEU A 502 -15.55 -7.78 7.59
N GLY A 503 -14.90 -8.93 7.52
CA GLY A 503 -15.41 -10.12 6.83
C GLY A 503 -16.77 -10.54 7.38
N ILE A 504 -16.90 -10.66 8.70
CA ILE A 504 -18.15 -11.01 9.39
C ILE A 504 -19.23 -9.95 9.15
N ALA A 505 -18.91 -8.65 9.28
CA ALA A 505 -19.85 -7.57 9.06
C ALA A 505 -20.39 -7.50 7.62
N SER A 506 -19.60 -7.91 6.63
CA SER A 506 -19.98 -7.93 5.23
C SER A 506 -20.91 -9.11 4.88
N THR A 507 -20.77 -10.25 5.54
CA THR A 507 -21.62 -11.44 5.32
C THR A 507 -23.02 -11.26 5.87
N HIS A 508 -23.19 -10.54 6.98
CA HIS A 508 -24.51 -10.24 7.58
C HIS A 508 -25.36 -9.23 6.79
N ARG A 509 -24.80 -8.56 5.79
CA ARG A 509 -25.50 -7.50 4.99
C ARG A 509 -25.95 -7.93 3.60
N ARG A 510 -25.90 -9.22 3.24
CA ARG A 510 -26.57 -9.68 2.02
C ARG A 510 -28.07 -9.76 2.31
N PRO A 511 -28.92 -8.89 1.77
CA PRO A 511 -30.37 -9.11 1.79
C PRO A 511 -30.63 -10.42 1.02
N ARG A 512 -31.47 -11.26 1.58
CA ARG A 512 -32.02 -12.45 0.92
C ARG A 512 -32.79 -12.07 -0.33
#